data_fef3c9efb36cace88c799c2dd553f5de
#
_entry.id   fef3c9efb36cace88c799c2dd553f5de
#
_cell.length_a   1.000
_cell.length_b   1.000
_cell.length_c   1.000
_cell.angle_alpha   90.00
_cell.angle_beta   90.00
_cell.angle_gamma   90.00
#
_symmetry.space_group_name_H-M   'P 1'
#
loop_
_entity.id
_entity.type
_entity.pdbx_description
1 polymer ?
#
loop_
_entity_poly.entity_id
_entity_poly.type
_entity_poly.pdbx_seq_one_letter_code
_entity_poly.pdbx_strand_id
1 'polypeptide(L)' 'MKIKLFTRELVADGYFSNGTTRTRQENNEELEARVNEFMADKKIRSVQAYGDNIMVTYEEVN' A
#
# COMPACT_ATOMS: atom_id res chain seq x y z
N MET A 1 -7.93 -19.12 -1.90
CA MET A 1 -7.00 -18.21 -1.16
C MET A 1 -6.23 -17.37 -2.16
N LYS A 2 -6.13 -16.08 -1.89
CA LYS A 2 -5.45 -15.15 -2.79
C LYS A 2 -4.35 -14.40 -2.03
N ILE A 3 -3.41 -13.86 -2.78
CA ILE A 3 -2.30 -13.10 -2.23
C ILE A 3 -2.28 -11.73 -2.90
N LYS A 4 -2.13 -10.69 -2.09
CA LYS A 4 -1.93 -9.33 -2.56
C LYS A 4 -0.62 -8.81 -2.00
N LEU A 5 0.28 -8.37 -2.87
CA LEU A 5 1.55 -7.78 -2.46
C LEU A 5 1.44 -6.26 -2.56
N PHE A 6 1.74 -5.59 -1.46
CA PHE A 6 1.77 -4.13 -1.40
C PHE A 6 3.22 -3.66 -1.37
N THR A 7 3.54 -2.76 -2.29
CA THR A 7 4.83 -2.09 -2.32
C THR A 7 4.60 -0.60 -2.13
N ARG A 8 5.65 0.11 -1.71
CA ARG A 8 5.55 1.57 -1.59
C ARG A 8 5.44 2.17 -2.98
N GLU A 9 4.45 3.05 -3.14
CA GLU A 9 4.23 3.77 -4.40
C GLU A 9 4.76 5.20 -4.29
N LEU A 10 4.99 5.81 -5.43
CA LEU A 10 5.35 7.22 -5.49
C LEU A 10 4.08 8.06 -5.40
N VAL A 11 4.13 9.09 -4.56
CA VAL A 11 3.03 10.03 -4.39
C VAL A 11 3.54 11.44 -4.69
N ALA A 12 2.62 12.31 -5.12
CA ALA A 12 2.96 13.71 -5.39
C ALA A 12 3.30 14.42 -4.09
N ASP A 13 4.38 15.19 -4.10
CA ASP A 13 4.88 15.92 -2.92
C ASP A 13 5.26 17.36 -3.30
N GLY A 14 4.32 18.05 -3.95
CA GLY A 14 4.52 19.43 -4.37
C GLY A 14 5.12 19.57 -5.76
N TYR A 15 5.69 20.73 -6.04
CA TYR A 15 6.24 21.07 -7.36
C TYR A 15 7.62 21.66 -7.22
N PHE A 16 8.46 21.38 -8.21
CA PHE A 16 9.73 22.12 -8.37
C PHE A 16 9.44 23.52 -8.89
N SER A 17 10.42 24.41 -8.77
CA SER A 17 10.28 25.79 -9.22
C SER A 17 10.02 25.91 -10.72
N ASN A 18 10.37 24.89 -11.51
CA ASN A 18 10.11 24.85 -12.96
C ASN A 18 8.74 24.28 -13.32
N GLY A 19 7.88 23.98 -12.33
CA GLY A 19 6.54 23.45 -12.55
C GLY A 19 6.48 21.93 -12.63
N THR A 20 7.59 21.23 -12.57
CA THR A 20 7.61 19.77 -12.57
C THR A 20 7.14 19.23 -11.21
N THR A 21 6.31 18.19 -11.24
CA THR A 21 5.81 17.55 -10.01
C THR A 21 6.94 16.82 -9.28
N ARG A 22 7.07 17.09 -7.99
CA ARG A 22 7.94 16.31 -7.12
C ARG A 22 7.22 15.06 -6.68
N THR A 23 7.95 13.96 -6.54
CA THR A 23 7.40 12.71 -6.01
C THR A 23 8.26 12.21 -4.85
N ARG A 24 7.64 11.46 -3.97
CA ARG A 24 8.32 10.75 -2.88
C ARG A 24 7.67 9.38 -2.70
N GLN A 25 8.38 8.49 -2.02
CA GLN A 25 7.79 7.22 -1.65
C GLN A 25 6.77 7.42 -0.53
N GLU A 26 5.76 6.56 -0.49
CA GLU A 26 4.80 6.56 0.61
C GLU A 26 5.51 6.33 1.94
N ASN A 27 5.04 7.00 2.98
CA ASN A 27 5.48 6.71 4.34
C ASN A 27 4.67 5.51 4.89
N ASN A 28 5.00 5.10 6.12
CA ASN A 28 4.35 3.94 6.73
C ASN A 28 2.85 4.15 6.92
N GLU A 29 2.44 5.37 7.31
CA GLU A 29 1.02 5.66 7.54
C GLU A 29 0.22 5.57 6.26
N GLU A 30 0.77 6.07 5.16
CA GLU A 30 0.11 6.01 3.86
C GLU A 30 0.00 4.58 3.35
N LEU A 31 1.05 3.80 3.51
CA LEU A 31 1.03 2.39 3.12
C LEU A 31 0.03 1.60 3.98
N GLU A 32 0.02 1.83 5.28
CA GLU A 32 -0.94 1.19 6.19
C GLU A 32 -2.37 1.53 5.82
N ALA A 33 -2.65 2.78 5.46
CA ALA A 33 -3.99 3.20 5.06
C ALA A 33 -4.46 2.43 3.84
N ARG A 34 -3.61 2.24 2.83
CA ARG A 34 -3.96 1.46 1.65
C ARG A 34 -4.21 0.00 1.99
N VAL A 35 -3.35 -0.58 2.81
CA VAL A 35 -3.49 -1.98 3.24
C VAL A 35 -4.78 -2.17 4.03
N ASN A 36 -5.06 -1.28 4.98
CA ASN A 36 -6.26 -1.36 5.80
C ASN A 36 -7.53 -1.20 4.97
N GLU A 37 -7.52 -0.30 4.00
CA GLU A 37 -8.66 -0.13 3.10
C GLU A 37 -8.92 -1.39 2.29
N PHE A 38 -7.85 -2.01 1.78
CA PHE A 38 -7.97 -3.28 1.04
C PHE A 38 -8.53 -4.39 1.93
N MET A 39 -8.10 -4.46 3.19
CA MET A 39 -8.50 -5.54 4.10
C MET A 39 -9.91 -5.39 4.65
N ALA A 40 -10.51 -4.19 4.55
CA ALA A 40 -11.75 -3.88 5.25
C ALA A 40 -12.93 -4.77 4.83
N ASP A 41 -12.97 -5.23 3.58
CA ASP A 41 -14.06 -6.04 3.05
C ASP A 41 -13.63 -7.47 2.69
N LYS A 42 -12.50 -7.92 3.22
CA LYS A 42 -11.96 -9.24 2.90
C LYS A 42 -11.70 -10.06 4.15
N LYS A 43 -11.69 -11.38 3.97
CA LYS A 43 -11.37 -12.29 5.07
C LYS A 43 -9.85 -12.52 5.06
N ILE A 44 -9.18 -11.94 6.04
CA ILE A 44 -7.72 -11.96 6.09
C ILE A 44 -7.24 -13.22 6.76
N ARG A 45 -6.31 -13.92 6.13
CA ARG A 45 -5.67 -15.12 6.67
C ARG A 45 -4.35 -14.79 7.34
N SER A 46 -3.52 -13.99 6.67
CA SER A 46 -2.26 -13.56 7.26
C SER A 46 -1.77 -12.26 6.64
N VAL A 47 -0.93 -11.56 7.37
CA VAL A 47 -0.24 -10.36 6.91
C VAL A 47 1.21 -10.52 7.28
N GLN A 48 2.11 -10.40 6.30
CA GLN A 48 3.54 -10.54 6.52
C GLN A 48 4.29 -9.38 5.90
N ALA A 49 5.32 -8.92 6.59
CA ALA A 49 6.18 -7.86 6.10
C ALA A 49 7.49 -8.45 5.58
N TYR A 50 7.89 -8.02 4.37
CA TYR A 50 9.14 -8.40 3.75
C TYR A 50 9.91 -7.14 3.35
N GLY A 51 10.82 -6.70 4.20
CA GLY A 51 11.51 -5.43 3.97
C GLY A 51 10.50 -4.29 3.88
N ASP A 52 10.43 -3.63 2.73
CA ASP A 52 9.49 -2.53 2.50
C ASP A 52 8.14 -2.98 1.93
N ASN A 53 7.96 -4.29 1.76
CA ASN A 53 6.76 -4.84 1.16
C ASN A 53 5.87 -5.48 2.22
N ILE A 54 4.55 -5.48 1.95
CA ILE A 54 3.59 -6.16 2.80
C ILE A 54 2.80 -7.14 1.94
N MET A 55 2.78 -8.41 2.37
CA MET A 55 2.01 -9.44 1.69
C MET A 55 0.78 -9.80 2.52
N VAL A 56 -0.39 -9.72 1.90
CA VAL A 56 -1.66 -10.09 2.53
C VAL A 56 -2.18 -11.35 1.86
N THR A 57 -2.43 -12.38 2.67
CA THR A 57 -3.10 -13.60 2.22
C THR A 57 -4.57 -13.52 2.67
N TYR A 58 -5.49 -13.67 1.74
CA TYR A 58 -6.90 -13.41 2.01
C TYR A 58 -7.83 -14.31 1.21
N GLU A 59 -9.09 -14.31 1.61
CA GLU A 59 -10.19 -14.90 0.86
C GLU A 59 -11.22 -13.82 0.58
N GLU A 60 -11.79 -13.85 -0.63
CA GLU A 60 -12.85 -12.91 -0.96
C GLU A 60 -14.14 -13.35 -0.28
N VAL A 61 -14.86 -12.37 0.26
CA VAL A 61 -16.17 -12.60 0.87
C VAL A 61 -17.24 -12.28 -0.17
N ASN A 62 -18.05 -13.26 -0.47
CA ASN A 62 -19.14 -13.11 -1.42
C ASN A 62 -20.47 -12.82 -0.68
#